data_2987d67efb9bbe90abce3b7736ea92c0
#
_entry.id   2987d67efb9bbe90abce3b7736ea92c0
#
_cell.length_a   1.000
_cell.length_b   1.000
_cell.length_c   1.000
_cell.angle_alpha   90.00
_cell.angle_beta   90.00
_cell.angle_gamma   90.00
#
_symmetry.space_group_name_H-M   'P 1'
#
loop_
_entity.id
_entity.type
_entity.pdbx_description
1 polymer ?
#
loop_
_entity_poly.entity_id
_entity_poly.type
_entity_poly.pdbx_seq_one_letter_code
_entity_poly.pdbx_strand_id
1 'polypeptide(L)'
;MPLQKNQVLTLRVERLSSDGSGVAHSPDGETVFIPGAAPGDEARVRIVKDCKRYAFGILDEVLTPSPDRIPVDCAVAGPCGGCSLRHLDYAAELRAKQENVADVFARIGGLDVPVLPIVGSPEVTATAIRCSSRWAWTKAVSPVSASTPGAPPHRPLPGLPPAARCAE
;
A
#
# COMPACT_ATOMS: atom_id res chain seq x y z
N MET A 1 14.44 23.13 -1.00
CA MET A 1 13.22 23.98 -1.02
C MET A 1 12.04 23.14 -0.55
N PRO A 2 11.10 23.67 0.25
CA PRO A 2 9.94 22.89 0.68
C PRO A 2 9.13 22.45 -0.55
N LEU A 3 8.64 21.23 -0.50
CA LEU A 3 7.82 20.67 -1.57
C LEU A 3 6.49 21.41 -1.65
N GLN A 4 6.07 21.75 -2.86
CA GLN A 4 4.81 22.47 -3.06
C GLN A 4 3.67 21.49 -3.41
N LYS A 5 2.48 21.79 -2.91
CA LYS A 5 1.29 21.05 -3.29
C LYS A 5 1.06 21.10 -4.80
N ASN A 6 0.73 19.98 -5.41
CA ASN A 6 0.59 19.75 -6.86
C ASN A 6 1.90 19.82 -7.66
N GLN A 7 3.04 19.95 -7.02
CA GLN A 7 4.32 19.78 -7.69
C GLN A 7 4.46 18.35 -8.20
N VAL A 8 4.92 18.22 -9.45
CA VAL A 8 5.16 16.92 -10.07
C VAL A 8 6.67 16.67 -10.12
N LEU A 9 7.09 15.53 -9.63
CA LEU A 9 8.47 15.10 -9.57
C LEU A 9 8.63 13.72 -10.20
N THR A 10 9.77 13.47 -10.81
CA THR A 10 10.19 12.12 -11.16
C THR A 10 11.04 11.60 -10.03
N LEU A 11 10.59 10.52 -9.38
CA LEU A 11 11.23 9.94 -8.22
C LEU A 11 11.49 8.46 -8.43
N ARG A 12 12.60 7.99 -7.89
CA ARG A 12 12.91 6.56 -7.81
C ARG A 12 12.50 6.03 -6.45
N VAL A 13 11.70 4.98 -6.45
CA VAL A 13 11.24 4.32 -5.23
C VAL A 13 12.34 3.39 -4.72
N GLU A 14 12.76 3.58 -3.49
CA GLU A 14 13.88 2.84 -2.91
C GLU A 14 13.42 1.60 -2.13
N ARG A 15 12.34 1.75 -1.36
CA ARG A 15 11.84 0.69 -0.48
C ARG A 15 10.35 0.85 -0.20
N LEU A 16 9.77 -0.07 0.55
CA LEU A 16 8.41 0.06 1.09
C LEU A 16 8.44 0.49 2.56
N SER A 17 7.45 1.27 2.93
CA SER A 17 7.11 1.54 4.32
C SER A 17 6.29 0.40 4.92
N SER A 18 6.09 0.42 6.24
CA SER A 18 5.32 -0.59 6.97
C SER A 18 3.84 -0.67 6.56
N ASP A 19 3.28 0.38 5.99
CA ASP A 19 1.91 0.45 5.47
C ASP A 19 1.79 0.03 3.99
N GLY A 20 2.92 -0.30 3.34
CA GLY A 20 2.98 -0.72 1.95
C GLY A 20 3.07 0.43 0.94
N SER A 21 3.29 1.66 1.38
CA SER A 21 3.59 2.78 0.48
C SER A 21 5.05 2.74 0.04
N GLY A 22 5.32 3.04 -1.22
CA GLY A 22 6.70 3.25 -1.69
C GLY A 22 7.33 4.45 -1.02
N VAL A 23 8.61 4.35 -0.71
CA VAL A 23 9.41 5.42 -0.12
C VAL A 23 10.43 5.88 -1.14
N ALA A 24 10.41 7.15 -1.45
CA ALA A 24 11.37 7.83 -2.31
C ALA A 24 11.90 9.08 -1.62
N HIS A 25 13.01 9.62 -2.13
CA HIS A 25 13.54 10.89 -1.66
C HIS A 25 13.47 11.94 -2.78
N SER A 26 13.04 13.14 -2.40
CA SER A 26 13.12 14.29 -3.30
C SER A 26 14.59 14.70 -3.54
N PRO A 27 14.89 15.51 -4.56
CA PRO A 27 16.23 16.03 -4.78
C PRO A 27 16.80 16.80 -3.59
N ASP A 28 15.94 17.37 -2.77
CA ASP A 28 16.30 18.10 -1.53
C ASP A 28 16.42 17.15 -0.30
N GLY A 29 16.23 15.85 -0.46
CA GLY A 29 16.37 14.84 0.59
C GLY A 29 15.11 14.61 1.45
N GLU A 30 13.97 15.21 1.10
CA GLU A 30 12.72 14.97 1.82
C GLU A 30 12.11 13.61 1.45
N THR A 31 11.66 12.88 2.44
CA THR A 31 11.01 11.58 2.23
C THR A 31 9.61 11.75 1.65
N VAL A 32 9.32 11.04 0.58
CA VAL A 32 8.00 11.04 -0.08
C VAL A 32 7.40 9.64 -0.02
N PHE A 33 6.20 9.53 0.55
CA PHE A 33 5.40 8.30 0.59
C PHE A 33 4.45 8.24 -0.60
N ILE A 34 4.49 7.14 -1.35
CA ILE A 34 3.80 6.98 -2.63
C ILE A 34 3.01 5.66 -2.60
N PRO A 35 1.71 5.69 -2.31
CA PRO A 35 0.89 4.48 -2.36
C PRO A 35 0.88 3.86 -3.76
N GLY A 36 0.97 2.52 -3.83
CA GLY A 36 0.93 1.78 -5.07
C GLY A 36 2.22 1.79 -5.89
N ALA A 37 3.30 2.36 -5.36
CA ALA A 37 4.62 2.32 -5.98
C ALA A 37 5.43 1.13 -5.47
N ALA A 38 6.18 0.48 -6.38
CA ALA A 38 7.04 -0.66 -6.08
C ALA A 38 8.50 -0.22 -5.91
N PRO A 39 9.30 -0.87 -5.04
CA PRO A 39 10.73 -0.63 -4.96
C PRO A 39 11.40 -0.84 -6.33
N GLY A 40 12.21 0.12 -6.75
CA GLY A 40 12.86 0.12 -8.06
C GLY A 40 12.07 0.81 -9.17
N ASP A 41 10.81 1.18 -8.96
CA ASP A 41 10.08 2.00 -9.91
C ASP A 41 10.73 3.37 -10.07
N GLU A 42 10.78 3.85 -11.30
CA GLU A 42 10.94 5.27 -11.59
C GLU A 42 9.57 5.83 -12.00
N ALA A 43 9.08 6.78 -11.24
CA ALA A 43 7.68 7.19 -11.34
C ALA A 43 7.51 8.71 -11.32
N ARG A 44 6.51 9.17 -12.05
CA ARG A 44 6.01 10.54 -11.96
C ARG A 44 5.04 10.64 -10.79
N VAL A 45 5.37 11.47 -9.84
CA VAL A 45 4.66 11.59 -8.57
C VAL A 45 4.22 13.03 -8.37
N ARG A 46 2.96 13.22 -8.03
CA ARG A 46 2.39 14.52 -7.69
C ARG A 46 2.26 14.67 -6.19
N ILE A 47 2.87 15.70 -5.64
CA ILE A 47 2.82 15.99 -4.21
C ILE A 47 1.43 16.46 -3.82
N VAL A 48 0.81 15.79 -2.86
CA VAL A 48 -0.53 16.13 -2.34
C VAL A 48 -0.42 16.92 -1.06
N LYS A 49 0.49 16.50 -0.18
CA LYS A 49 0.63 17.09 1.15
C LYS A 49 2.10 17.08 1.56
N ASP A 50 2.58 18.24 1.94
CA ASP A 50 3.86 18.42 2.61
C ASP A 50 3.65 18.51 4.14
N CYS A 51 4.44 17.74 4.89
CA CYS A 51 4.43 17.69 6.35
C CYS A 51 5.77 18.15 6.96
N LYS A 52 6.56 18.96 6.27
CA LYS A 52 7.87 19.53 6.68
C LYS A 52 9.02 18.53 6.80
N ARG A 53 8.79 17.30 7.21
CA ARG A 53 9.81 16.23 7.33
C ARG A 53 9.60 15.11 6.31
N TYR A 54 8.42 15.02 5.77
CA TYR A 54 8.02 14.05 4.77
C TYR A 54 6.82 14.57 4.00
N ALA A 55 6.60 14.04 2.84
CA ALA A 55 5.47 14.38 1.99
C ALA A 55 4.71 13.13 1.56
N PHE A 56 3.46 13.33 1.16
CA PHE A 56 2.67 12.31 0.49
C PHE A 56 2.50 12.67 -0.98
N GLY A 57 2.75 11.71 -1.82
CA GLY A 57 2.57 11.82 -3.26
C GLY A 57 1.52 10.83 -3.78
N ILE A 58 0.90 11.17 -4.90
CA ILE A 58 0.09 10.27 -5.70
C ILE A 58 0.93 9.83 -6.89
N LEU A 59 0.90 8.53 -7.17
CA LEU A 59 1.50 7.95 -8.37
C LEU A 59 0.66 8.35 -9.58
N ASP A 60 1.19 9.24 -10.43
CA ASP A 60 0.52 9.63 -11.68
C ASP A 60 0.85 8.65 -12.80
N GLU A 61 2.12 8.24 -12.92
CA GLU A 61 2.59 7.36 -13.97
C GLU A 61 3.87 6.63 -13.56
N VAL A 62 3.99 5.36 -13.92
CA VAL A 62 5.23 4.60 -13.81
C VAL A 62 6.00 4.74 -15.12
N LEU A 63 7.16 5.39 -15.10
CA LEU A 63 7.99 5.62 -16.28
C LEU A 63 8.82 4.39 -16.61
N THR A 64 9.47 3.83 -15.59
CA THR A 64 10.24 2.61 -15.67
C THR A 64 9.77 1.67 -14.57
N PRO A 65 9.06 0.58 -14.92
CA PRO A 65 8.58 -0.35 -13.92
C PRO A 65 9.73 -1.16 -13.30
N SER A 66 9.61 -1.41 -12.02
CA SER A 66 10.48 -2.37 -11.30
C SER A 66 10.31 -3.78 -11.86
N PRO A 67 11.38 -4.61 -11.86
CA PRO A 67 11.25 -6.03 -12.19
C PRO A 67 10.35 -6.80 -11.22
N ASP A 68 10.17 -6.30 -10.03
CA ASP A 68 9.29 -6.87 -9.00
C ASP A 68 7.81 -6.45 -9.17
N ARG A 69 7.50 -5.58 -10.11
CA ARG A 69 6.13 -5.13 -10.38
C ARG A 69 5.40 -6.14 -11.27
N ILE A 70 4.21 -6.51 -10.84
CA ILE A 70 3.31 -7.37 -11.62
C ILE A 70 2.01 -6.62 -11.98
N PRO A 71 1.34 -7.01 -13.06
CA PRO A 71 0.01 -6.50 -13.36
C PRO A 71 -0.98 -6.85 -12.25
N VAL A 72 -1.79 -5.87 -11.85
CA VAL A 72 -2.84 -6.10 -10.85
C VAL A 72 -3.98 -6.87 -11.49
N ASP A 73 -4.21 -8.08 -11.03
CA ASP A 73 -5.23 -9.01 -11.55
C ASP A 73 -6.64 -8.78 -11.01
N CYS A 74 -6.79 -7.88 -10.04
CA CYS A 74 -8.07 -7.56 -9.41
C CYS A 74 -8.64 -6.24 -9.94
N ALA A 75 -9.76 -6.30 -10.64
CA ALA A 75 -10.42 -5.13 -11.23
C ALA A 75 -10.87 -4.08 -10.20
N VAL A 76 -11.03 -4.47 -8.94
CA VAL A 76 -11.48 -3.59 -7.85
C VAL A 76 -10.37 -3.24 -6.84
N ALA A 77 -9.13 -3.54 -7.13
CA ALA A 77 -8.01 -3.33 -6.19
C ALA A 77 -7.92 -1.87 -5.72
N GLY A 78 -8.00 -0.92 -6.62
CA GLY A 78 -7.92 0.50 -6.29
C GLY A 78 -9.07 0.99 -5.38
N PRO A 79 -10.35 0.82 -5.77
CA PRO A 79 -11.48 1.25 -4.97
C PRO A 79 -11.65 0.45 -3.67
N CYS A 80 -11.27 -0.83 -3.66
CA CYS A 80 -11.44 -1.72 -2.52
C CYS A 80 -10.48 -1.40 -1.38
N GLY A 81 -9.21 -1.08 -1.69
CA GLY A 81 -8.18 -0.79 -0.69
C GLY A 81 -7.83 -1.96 0.25
N GLY A 82 -8.31 -3.17 -0.04
CA GLY A 82 -8.06 -4.35 0.79
C GLY A 82 -6.66 -4.95 0.63
N CYS A 83 -5.99 -4.70 -0.51
CA CYS A 83 -4.70 -5.26 -0.85
C CYS A 83 -3.71 -4.14 -1.20
N SER A 84 -2.83 -3.79 -0.27
CA SER A 84 -1.84 -2.71 -0.48
C SER A 84 -0.69 -3.11 -1.41
N LEU A 85 -0.36 -4.41 -1.52
CA LEU A 85 0.83 -4.91 -2.21
C LEU A 85 0.51 -5.76 -3.45
N ARG A 86 -0.73 -5.70 -3.98
CA ARG A 86 -1.17 -6.53 -5.12
C ARG A 86 -0.42 -6.26 -6.43
N HIS A 87 0.31 -5.17 -6.49
CA HIS A 87 1.15 -4.78 -7.63
C HIS A 87 2.58 -5.31 -7.56
N LEU A 88 2.90 -6.08 -6.51
CA LEU A 88 4.22 -6.69 -6.31
C LEU A 88 4.18 -8.20 -6.50
N ASP A 89 5.27 -8.75 -7.02
CA ASP A 89 5.53 -10.19 -6.95
C ASP A 89 5.62 -10.65 -5.51
N TYR A 90 5.12 -11.85 -5.23
CA TYR A 90 5.03 -12.37 -3.87
C TYR A 90 6.39 -12.52 -3.18
N ALA A 91 7.43 -12.91 -3.93
CA ALA A 91 8.78 -12.98 -3.38
C ALA A 91 9.30 -11.59 -2.97
N ALA A 92 8.98 -10.55 -3.74
CA ALA A 92 9.32 -9.17 -3.39
C ALA A 92 8.53 -8.67 -2.16
N GLU A 93 7.25 -9.03 -2.07
CA GLU A 93 6.42 -8.75 -0.89
C GLU A 93 7.03 -9.37 0.38
N LEU A 94 7.46 -10.63 0.33
CA LEU A 94 8.09 -11.31 1.45
C LEU A 94 9.40 -10.62 1.85
N ARG A 95 10.27 -10.28 0.89
CA ARG A 95 11.51 -9.54 1.16
C ARG A 95 11.22 -8.22 1.87
N ALA A 96 10.31 -7.43 1.34
CA ALA A 96 9.96 -6.12 1.92
C ALA A 96 9.40 -6.25 3.34
N LYS A 97 8.59 -7.25 3.62
CA LYS A 97 8.08 -7.52 4.97
C LYS A 97 9.18 -7.93 5.94
N GLN A 98 10.12 -8.75 5.51
CA GLN A 98 11.27 -9.14 6.33
C GLN A 98 12.18 -7.96 6.62
N GLU A 99 12.49 -7.14 5.62
CA GLU A 99 13.29 -5.92 5.76
C GLU A 99 12.64 -4.93 6.73
N ASN A 100 11.32 -4.73 6.64
CA ASN A 100 10.60 -3.88 7.57
C ASN A 100 10.73 -4.35 9.03
N VAL A 101 10.67 -5.66 9.27
CA VAL A 101 10.87 -6.23 10.62
C VAL A 101 12.29 -5.97 11.11
N ALA A 102 13.29 -6.21 10.27
CA ALA A 102 14.69 -5.94 10.62
C ALA A 102 14.92 -4.44 10.91
N ASP A 103 14.35 -3.55 10.10
CA ASP A 103 14.43 -2.10 10.31
C ASP A 103 13.80 -1.67 11.64
N VAL A 104 12.66 -2.27 12.02
CA VAL A 104 12.01 -1.97 13.30
C VAL A 104 12.89 -2.39 14.49
N PHE A 105 13.47 -3.59 14.46
CA PHE A 105 14.39 -4.02 15.52
C PHE A 105 15.62 -3.12 15.61
N ALA A 106 16.25 -2.84 14.48
CA ALA A 106 17.47 -2.05 14.45
C ALA A 106 17.23 -0.57 14.81
N ARG A 107 16.26 0.08 14.17
CA ARG A 107 16.09 1.54 14.29
C ARG A 107 15.21 1.99 15.44
N ILE A 108 14.17 1.22 15.77
CA ILE A 108 13.24 1.58 16.85
C ILE A 108 13.63 0.85 18.14
N GLY A 109 13.92 -0.44 18.02
CA GLY A 109 14.32 -1.26 19.16
C GLY A 109 15.75 -1.04 19.64
N GLY A 110 16.64 -0.52 18.76
CA GLY A 110 18.08 -0.44 19.03
C GLY A 110 18.72 -1.83 19.25
N LEU A 111 18.10 -2.87 18.70
CA LEU A 111 18.50 -4.26 18.87
C LEU A 111 19.14 -4.79 17.58
N ASP A 112 20.33 -5.30 17.67
CA ASP A 112 21.00 -6.02 16.59
C ASP A 112 20.74 -7.54 16.77
N VAL A 113 19.56 -7.96 16.31
CA VAL A 113 19.13 -9.36 16.38
C VAL A 113 18.91 -9.93 14.97
N PRO A 114 19.33 -11.17 14.71
CA PRO A 114 19.07 -11.79 13.42
C PRO A 114 17.58 -12.05 13.23
N VAL A 115 17.01 -11.51 12.16
CA VAL A 115 15.65 -11.83 11.73
C VAL A 115 15.67 -13.11 10.91
N LEU A 116 14.96 -14.13 11.37
CA LEU A 116 14.86 -15.40 10.66
C LEU A 116 14.15 -15.21 9.30
N PRO A 117 14.42 -16.07 8.31
CA PRO A 117 13.72 -16.02 7.04
C PRO A 117 12.20 -16.07 7.22
N ILE A 118 11.49 -15.21 6.48
CA ILE A 118 10.05 -15.16 6.51
C ILE A 118 9.44 -16.45 5.96
N VAL A 119 8.41 -16.95 6.62
CA VAL A 119 7.64 -18.09 6.14
C VAL A 119 6.51 -17.58 5.27
N GLY A 120 6.54 -17.94 3.98
CA GLY A 120 5.50 -17.58 3.03
C GLY A 120 4.25 -18.44 3.19
N SER A 121 3.09 -17.88 2.77
CA SER A 121 1.85 -18.63 2.68
C SER A 121 1.84 -19.49 1.40
N PRO A 122 1.36 -20.73 1.44
CA PRO A 122 1.13 -21.52 0.23
C PRO A 122 0.04 -20.91 -0.67
N GLU A 123 -0.91 -20.20 -0.09
CA GLU A 123 -1.94 -19.46 -0.81
C GLU A 123 -1.68 -17.96 -0.68
N VAL A 124 -1.48 -17.31 -1.82
CA VAL A 124 -1.08 -15.90 -1.89
C VAL A 124 -2.28 -14.95 -1.99
N THR A 125 -3.41 -15.46 -2.45
CA THR A 125 -4.63 -14.68 -2.69
C THR A 125 -5.79 -15.20 -1.86
N ALA A 126 -6.84 -14.40 -1.70
CA ALA A 126 -8.03 -14.75 -0.94
C ALA A 126 -7.77 -15.10 0.55
N THR A 127 -6.66 -14.64 1.11
CA THR A 127 -6.22 -14.91 2.49
C THR A 127 -6.73 -13.90 3.51
N ALA A 128 -7.56 -12.93 3.11
CA ALA A 128 -8.06 -11.90 4.01
C ALA A 128 -8.98 -12.50 5.08
N ILE A 129 -8.46 -12.65 6.29
CA ILE A 129 -9.22 -13.07 7.47
C ILE A 129 -10.20 -11.97 7.91
N ARG A 130 -9.89 -10.71 7.60
CA ARG A 130 -10.71 -9.55 7.90
C ARG A 130 -10.83 -8.69 6.65
N CYS A 131 -12.01 -8.62 6.07
CA CYS A 131 -12.29 -7.64 5.05
C CYS A 131 -12.42 -6.27 5.72
N SER A 132 -11.48 -5.37 5.46
CA SER A 132 -11.57 -3.97 5.90
C SER A 132 -12.52 -3.16 5.02
N SER A 133 -13.02 -3.77 3.94
CA SER A 133 -14.05 -3.15 3.13
C SER A 133 -15.29 -2.92 4.01
N ARG A 134 -15.65 -1.69 4.18
CA ARG A 134 -16.94 -1.24 4.73
C ARG A 134 -18.04 -1.67 3.78
N TRP A 135 -18.27 -2.97 3.73
CA TRP A 135 -19.27 -3.52 2.84
C TRP A 135 -20.65 -3.13 3.28
N ALA A 136 -21.33 -2.63 2.28
CA ALA A 136 -22.71 -2.30 2.30
C ALA A 136 -23.53 -3.30 3.11
N TRP A 137 -24.23 -2.76 4.06
CA TRP A 137 -25.37 -3.38 4.69
C TRP A 137 -26.33 -3.90 3.65
N THR A 138 -26.38 -5.19 3.47
CA THR A 138 -27.60 -5.79 2.97
C THR A 138 -28.50 -5.99 4.17
N LYS A 139 -29.75 -5.61 4.07
CA LYS A 139 -30.78 -5.70 5.14
C LYS A 139 -30.97 -7.09 5.76
N ALA A 140 -30.20 -8.09 5.36
CA ALA A 140 -30.37 -9.50 5.71
C ALA A 140 -29.28 -10.05 6.65
N VAL A 141 -28.25 -9.28 7.00
CA VAL A 141 -27.18 -9.77 7.90
C VAL A 141 -27.02 -8.78 9.04
N SER A 142 -27.28 -9.25 10.25
CA SER A 142 -27.01 -8.49 11.48
C SER A 142 -25.54 -8.09 11.54
N PRO A 143 -25.21 -6.84 11.95
CA PRO A 143 -23.85 -6.37 11.94
C PRO A 143 -23.03 -7.12 12.96
N VAL A 144 -22.02 -7.81 12.49
CA VAL A 144 -20.88 -8.07 13.34
C VAL A 144 -20.17 -6.72 13.48
N SER A 145 -20.18 -6.18 14.68
CA SER A 145 -19.76 -4.85 15.03
C SER A 145 -18.41 -4.45 14.44
N ALA A 146 -18.42 -3.61 13.41
CA ALA A 146 -17.25 -2.83 13.04
C ALA A 146 -17.28 -1.55 13.87
N SER A 147 -16.67 -1.59 15.00
CA SER A 147 -16.50 -0.44 15.88
C SER A 147 -15.42 0.49 15.34
N THR A 148 -15.81 1.41 14.48
CA THR A 148 -15.10 2.67 14.32
C THR A 148 -16.14 3.78 14.28
N PRO A 149 -16.28 4.55 15.34
CA PRO A 149 -17.23 5.67 15.38
C PRO A 149 -16.75 6.75 14.40
N GLY A 150 -17.63 7.22 13.54
CA GLY A 150 -17.46 8.48 12.83
C GLY A 150 -17.14 8.46 11.35
N ALA A 151 -17.19 7.32 10.67
CA ALA A 151 -16.96 7.30 9.24
C ALA A 151 -18.29 7.36 8.45
N PRO A 152 -18.40 8.21 7.42
CA PRO A 152 -19.61 8.32 6.62
C PRO A 152 -19.90 7.03 5.84
N PRO A 153 -21.19 6.69 5.60
CA PRO A 153 -21.54 5.50 4.83
C PRO A 153 -21.04 5.65 3.38
N HIS A 154 -20.28 4.66 2.90
CA HIS A 154 -19.88 4.60 1.50
C HIS A 154 -21.09 4.31 0.62
N ARG A 155 -21.28 5.16 -0.38
CA ARG A 155 -22.24 4.95 -1.45
C ARG A 155 -21.77 3.78 -2.31
N PRO A 156 -22.61 2.77 -2.62
CA PRO A 156 -22.22 1.70 -3.52
C PRO A 156 -21.88 2.29 -4.89
N LEU A 157 -20.76 1.87 -5.47
CA LEU A 157 -20.39 2.23 -6.83
C LEU A 157 -21.38 1.57 -7.81
N PRO A 158 -22.02 2.32 -8.72
CA PRO A 158 -22.90 1.76 -9.71
C PRO A 158 -22.09 0.87 -10.69
N GLY A 159 -22.53 -0.38 -10.88
CA GLY A 159 -21.95 -1.30 -11.85
C GLY A 159 -21.05 -2.40 -11.30
N LEU A 160 -20.80 -2.48 -10.01
CA LEU A 160 -20.12 -3.62 -9.43
C LEU A 160 -21.09 -4.81 -9.29
N PRO A 161 -20.74 -6.00 -9.79
CA PRO A 161 -21.51 -7.19 -9.54
C PRO A 161 -21.59 -7.45 -8.03
N PRO A 162 -22.72 -8.00 -7.52
CA PRO A 162 -22.97 -8.15 -6.07
C PRO A 162 -22.04 -9.15 -5.35
N ALA A 163 -21.03 -9.63 -5.99
CA ALA A 163 -20.11 -10.60 -5.43
C ALA A 163 -18.73 -10.53 -6.07
N ALA A 164 -18.04 -9.39 -5.95
CA ALA A 164 -16.62 -9.52 -5.68
C ALA A 164 -16.51 -9.98 -4.21
N ARG A 165 -17.03 -11.15 -3.93
CA ARG A 165 -16.72 -11.86 -2.70
C ARG A 165 -15.23 -12.10 -2.73
N CYS A 166 -14.53 -11.75 -1.68
CA CYS A 166 -13.35 -12.51 -1.32
C CYS A 166 -13.87 -13.95 -1.36
N ALA A 167 -13.45 -14.71 -2.36
CA ALA A 167 -13.95 -16.07 -2.55
C ALA A 167 -13.72 -16.84 -1.26
N GLU A 168 -14.78 -17.54 -0.84
CA GLU A 168 -14.65 -18.61 0.14
C GLU A 168 -13.60 -19.60 -0.32
#